data_7da25e662fde800e935a56fd93ded0b1
#
_entry.id   7da25e662fde800e935a56fd93ded0b1
#
_cell.length_a   1.000
_cell.length_b   1.000
_cell.length_c   1.000
_cell.angle_alpha   90.00
_cell.angle_beta   90.00
_cell.angle_gamma   90.00
#
_symmetry.space_group_name_H-M   'P 1'
#
loop_
_entity.id
_entity.type
_entity.pdbx_description
1 polymer ?
#
loop_
_entity_poly.entity_id
_entity_poly.type
_entity_poly.pdbx_seq_one_letter_code
_entity_poly.pdbx_strand_id
1 'polypeptide(L)'
;MSAWRSHRVSGVAAVIPALGALALAGCTSNTPPLESTAAPSVMSQPAAPSRYRPEEVVGRWGYGAFHNEGDFARTASAARGQCGQPVEITRGSNGGVMMYLADSAQLQELQLKGSGGGKDYIGPPGNAGGPQDREIVSFDGRTMVLRWMDPEVAGRYGTGVYVRCAPEGVARAGAKPKPPPQ
;
A
#
# COMPACT_ATOMS: atom_id res chain seq x y z
N MET A 1 -39.81 -6.26 -12.60
CA MET A 1 -40.36 -7.63 -12.72
C MET A 1 -39.46 -8.41 -13.66
N SER A 2 -38.49 -9.18 -13.18
CA SER A 2 -37.74 -10.17 -13.96
C SER A 2 -37.22 -11.22 -13.02
N ALA A 3 -37.73 -12.43 -13.17
CA ALA A 3 -37.53 -13.57 -12.31
C ALA A 3 -36.18 -14.24 -12.54
N TRP A 4 -35.46 -14.53 -11.47
CA TRP A 4 -34.29 -15.41 -11.47
C TRP A 4 -34.71 -16.86 -11.30
N ARG A 5 -34.40 -17.69 -12.30
CA ARG A 5 -34.58 -19.13 -12.29
C ARG A 5 -33.46 -19.81 -11.51
N SER A 6 -33.86 -20.54 -10.47
CA SER A 6 -33.02 -21.49 -9.76
C SER A 6 -32.87 -22.77 -10.58
N HIS A 7 -31.64 -23.20 -10.89
CA HIS A 7 -31.36 -24.55 -11.37
C HIS A 7 -30.88 -25.43 -10.21
N ARG A 8 -31.73 -26.32 -9.80
CA ARG A 8 -31.37 -27.50 -8.97
C ARG A 8 -30.78 -28.54 -9.90
N VAL A 9 -29.64 -29.11 -9.56
CA VAL A 9 -29.14 -30.36 -10.11
C VAL A 9 -29.04 -31.37 -8.97
N SER A 10 -29.94 -32.37 -9.06
CA SER A 10 -30.00 -33.53 -8.16
C SER A 10 -29.12 -34.65 -8.69
N GLY A 11 -28.50 -35.37 -7.75
CA GLY A 11 -28.36 -36.82 -7.79
C GLY A 11 -27.15 -37.38 -8.50
N VAL A 12 -26.42 -38.23 -7.88
CA VAL A 12 -26.54 -39.70 -7.93
C VAL A 12 -25.52 -40.33 -6.99
N ALA A 13 -25.99 -41.14 -6.09
CA ALA A 13 -25.20 -42.04 -5.25
C ALA A 13 -24.70 -43.26 -6.07
N ALA A 14 -23.47 -43.66 -5.87
CA ALA A 14 -23.03 -44.98 -6.23
C ALA A 14 -22.12 -45.54 -5.13
N VAL A 15 -22.66 -46.54 -4.44
CA VAL A 15 -21.96 -47.40 -3.48
C VAL A 15 -21.38 -48.57 -4.24
N ILE A 16 -20.10 -48.89 -4.07
CA ILE A 16 -19.49 -50.20 -4.40
C ILE A 16 -18.46 -50.55 -3.31
N PRO A 17 -18.63 -51.68 -2.63
CA PRO A 17 -17.57 -52.25 -1.78
C PRO A 17 -16.72 -53.22 -2.56
N ALA A 18 -15.40 -53.23 -2.38
CA ALA A 18 -14.55 -54.38 -2.71
C ALA A 18 -13.38 -54.46 -1.74
N LEU A 19 -13.41 -55.48 -0.93
CA LEU A 19 -12.27 -55.99 -0.16
C LEU A 19 -11.15 -56.46 -1.11
N GLY A 20 -9.92 -56.09 -0.78
CA GLY A 20 -8.74 -56.62 -1.43
C GLY A 20 -7.53 -56.43 -0.52
N ALA A 21 -7.27 -57.38 0.35
CA ALA A 21 -6.04 -57.46 1.12
C ALA A 21 -4.92 -58.00 0.22
N LEU A 22 -3.87 -57.19 0.00
CA LEU A 22 -2.56 -57.67 -0.46
C LEU A 22 -1.47 -57.00 0.37
N ALA A 23 -0.83 -57.82 1.19
CA ALA A 23 0.43 -57.50 1.83
C ALA A 23 1.54 -57.48 0.79
N LEU A 24 2.28 -56.42 0.64
CA LEU A 24 3.55 -56.36 -0.07
C LEU A 24 4.58 -55.62 0.74
N ALA A 25 5.68 -56.29 0.90
CA ALA A 25 6.87 -55.98 1.63
C ALA A 25 7.48 -54.61 1.37
N GLY A 26 8.11 -54.08 2.40
CA GLY A 26 8.79 -52.79 2.44
C GLY A 26 9.85 -52.56 1.38
N CYS A 27 9.82 -51.34 0.89
CA CYS A 27 11.02 -50.64 0.46
C CYS A 27 11.10 -49.38 1.31
N THR A 28 12.01 -49.41 2.29
CA THR A 28 12.43 -48.21 3.00
C THR A 28 13.23 -47.34 2.02
N SER A 29 12.57 -46.52 1.28
CA SER A 29 13.23 -45.44 0.56
C SER A 29 13.63 -44.36 1.58
N ASN A 30 14.89 -44.38 1.98
CA ASN A 30 15.55 -43.29 2.64
C ASN A 30 15.59 -42.09 1.64
N THR A 31 14.50 -41.41 1.49
CA THR A 31 14.49 -40.09 0.86
C THR A 31 15.02 -39.10 1.90
N PRO A 32 16.17 -38.46 1.68
CA PRO A 32 16.59 -37.37 2.56
C PRO A 32 15.50 -36.32 2.58
N PRO A 33 15.22 -35.69 3.74
CA PRO A 33 14.28 -34.58 3.78
C PRO A 33 14.74 -33.52 2.75
N LEU A 34 13.89 -33.21 1.78
CA LEU A 34 14.05 -32.01 1.00
C LEU A 34 14.06 -30.86 2.03
N GLU A 35 15.26 -30.35 2.29
CA GLU A 35 15.40 -29.07 2.96
C GLU A 35 14.53 -28.09 2.17
N SER A 36 13.37 -27.80 2.76
CA SER A 36 12.53 -26.70 2.32
C SER A 36 13.40 -25.46 2.47
N THR A 37 13.95 -25.01 1.35
CA THR A 37 14.63 -23.72 1.28
C THR A 37 13.53 -22.70 1.57
N ALA A 38 13.31 -22.42 2.85
CA ALA A 38 12.45 -21.34 3.30
C ALA A 38 12.97 -20.09 2.60
N ALA A 39 12.13 -19.52 1.72
CA ALA A 39 12.39 -18.20 1.17
C ALA A 39 12.75 -17.29 2.35
N PRO A 40 13.74 -16.39 2.21
CA PRO A 40 14.14 -15.50 3.29
C PRO A 40 12.89 -14.72 3.71
N SER A 41 12.34 -15.09 4.86
CA SER A 41 11.30 -14.31 5.52
C SER A 41 11.90 -12.94 5.74
N VAL A 42 11.37 -11.92 5.08
CA VAL A 42 11.73 -10.53 5.35
C VAL A 42 11.34 -10.30 6.81
N MET A 43 12.31 -10.41 7.70
CA MET A 43 12.08 -10.24 9.14
C MET A 43 11.72 -8.79 9.34
N SER A 44 10.43 -8.52 9.54
CA SER A 44 9.96 -7.19 9.97
C SER A 44 10.68 -6.84 11.27
N GLN A 45 11.50 -5.79 11.20
CA GLN A 45 12.26 -5.32 12.35
C GLN A 45 11.35 -4.57 13.33
N PRO A 46 11.61 -4.63 14.64
CA PRO A 46 10.92 -3.80 15.61
C PRO A 46 10.97 -2.33 15.16
N ALA A 47 9.86 -1.63 15.29
CA ALA A 47 9.79 -0.21 14.94
C ALA A 47 10.69 0.60 15.86
N ALA A 48 11.56 1.41 15.27
CA ALA A 48 12.30 2.48 15.93
C ALA A 48 11.58 3.82 15.70
N PRO A 49 11.93 4.89 16.40
CA PRO A 49 11.44 6.22 16.05
C PRO A 49 11.80 6.59 14.61
N SER A 50 10.84 7.14 13.89
CA SER A 50 11.09 7.69 12.55
C SER A 50 11.90 8.98 12.62
N ARG A 51 12.67 9.28 11.59
CA ARG A 51 13.33 10.59 11.40
C ARG A 51 12.32 11.71 11.16
N TYR A 52 11.14 11.37 10.68
CA TYR A 52 10.08 12.33 10.37
C TYR A 52 9.03 12.35 11.47
N ARG A 53 8.52 13.53 11.74
CA ARG A 53 7.45 13.74 12.71
C ARG A 53 6.10 13.84 12.00
N PRO A 54 5.01 13.41 12.63
CA PRO A 54 3.67 13.53 12.06
C PRO A 54 3.31 14.94 11.60
N GLU A 55 3.76 15.99 12.32
CA GLU A 55 3.53 17.40 11.98
C GLU A 55 4.11 17.78 10.62
N GLU A 56 5.17 17.13 10.20
CA GLU A 56 5.83 17.40 8.92
C GLU A 56 5.04 16.80 7.75
N VAL A 57 4.30 15.71 8.01
CA VAL A 57 3.51 14.98 7.02
C VAL A 57 2.08 15.52 6.91
N VAL A 58 1.52 16.02 8.01
CA VAL A 58 0.18 16.62 8.04
C VAL A 58 0.07 17.78 7.05
N GLY A 59 -1.05 17.84 6.33
CA GLY A 59 -1.33 18.90 5.38
C GLY A 59 -2.18 18.46 4.19
N ARG A 60 -2.28 19.36 3.21
CA ARG A 60 -3.00 19.14 1.94
C ARG A 60 -1.99 18.83 0.84
N TRP A 61 -2.25 17.76 0.11
CA TRP A 61 -1.33 17.22 -0.87
C TRP A 61 -2.02 16.97 -2.21
N GLY A 62 -1.44 17.44 -3.29
CA GLY A 62 -1.77 16.93 -4.61
C GLY A 62 -1.14 15.54 -4.77
N TYR A 63 -1.86 14.59 -5.35
CA TYR A 63 -1.44 13.20 -5.46
C TYR A 63 -1.32 12.72 -6.90
N GLY A 64 -0.33 11.89 -7.15
CA GLY A 64 -0.15 11.10 -8.36
C GLY A 64 0.64 9.84 -8.05
N ALA A 65 0.69 8.90 -8.99
CA ALA A 65 1.48 7.69 -8.84
C ALA A 65 2.16 7.30 -10.15
N PHE A 66 3.29 6.61 -10.06
CA PHE A 66 4.04 6.11 -11.21
C PHE A 66 4.51 4.67 -10.99
N HIS A 67 4.69 3.93 -12.08
CA HIS A 67 5.29 2.60 -12.06
C HIS A 67 6.75 2.62 -12.55
N ASN A 68 7.10 3.58 -13.40
CA ASN A 68 8.47 3.72 -13.92
C ASN A 68 9.13 4.95 -13.32
N GLU A 69 10.33 4.81 -12.81
CA GLU A 69 11.11 5.89 -12.18
C GLU A 69 11.26 7.13 -13.10
N GLY A 70 11.38 6.91 -14.42
CA GLY A 70 11.47 8.00 -15.40
C GLY A 70 10.23 8.91 -15.47
N ASP A 71 9.09 8.45 -14.94
CA ASP A 71 7.83 9.20 -14.92
C ASP A 71 7.70 10.15 -13.71
N PHE A 72 8.62 10.10 -12.76
CA PHE A 72 8.55 10.88 -11.53
C PHE A 72 8.30 12.38 -11.78
N ALA A 73 9.09 13.03 -12.63
CA ALA A 73 8.98 14.48 -12.86
C ALA A 73 7.62 14.86 -13.45
N ARG A 74 7.13 14.08 -14.40
CA ARG A 74 5.81 14.25 -15.02
C ARG A 74 4.69 14.05 -13.99
N THR A 75 4.79 13.00 -13.19
CA THR A 75 3.81 12.68 -12.14
C THR A 75 3.78 13.75 -11.06
N ALA A 76 4.94 14.23 -10.60
CA ALA A 76 5.01 15.32 -9.63
C ALA A 76 4.40 16.63 -10.15
N SER A 77 4.57 16.91 -11.44
CA SER A 77 3.92 18.05 -12.09
C SER A 77 2.40 17.89 -12.14
N ALA A 78 1.91 16.72 -12.52
CA ALA A 78 0.48 16.41 -12.53
C ALA A 78 -0.14 16.48 -11.12
N ALA A 79 0.57 15.95 -10.11
CA ALA A 79 0.15 16.00 -8.71
C ALA A 79 -0.07 17.44 -8.22
N ARG A 80 0.77 18.40 -8.62
CA ARG A 80 0.53 19.83 -8.29
C ARG A 80 -0.80 20.33 -8.82
N GLY A 81 -1.24 19.85 -9.97
CA GLY A 81 -2.54 20.20 -10.56
C GLY A 81 -3.73 19.67 -9.76
N GLN A 82 -3.54 18.67 -8.89
CA GLN A 82 -4.59 18.07 -8.07
C GLN A 82 -4.89 18.86 -6.79
N CYS A 83 -4.24 19.98 -6.54
CA CYS A 83 -4.47 20.80 -5.34
C CYS A 83 -5.87 21.44 -5.27
N GLY A 84 -6.66 21.36 -6.33
CA GLY A 84 -8.10 21.70 -6.31
C GLY A 84 -8.95 20.64 -5.57
N GLN A 85 -8.49 19.40 -5.51
CA GLN A 85 -9.10 18.28 -4.78
C GLN A 85 -7.99 17.51 -4.06
N PRO A 86 -7.41 18.09 -3.00
CA PRO A 86 -6.23 17.53 -2.36
C PRO A 86 -6.55 16.28 -1.55
N VAL A 87 -5.56 15.43 -1.42
CA VAL A 87 -5.52 14.43 -0.35
C VAL A 87 -5.17 15.16 0.95
N GLU A 88 -6.02 15.03 1.94
CA GLU A 88 -5.78 15.61 3.27
C GLU A 88 -5.18 14.54 4.19
N ILE A 89 -4.02 14.85 4.74
CA ILE A 89 -3.39 14.06 5.80
C ILE A 89 -3.55 14.86 7.09
N THR A 90 -4.32 14.32 8.03
CA THR A 90 -4.58 14.98 9.31
C THR A 90 -3.89 14.27 10.46
N ARG A 91 -3.83 14.91 11.62
CA ARG A 91 -3.27 14.31 12.83
C ARG A 91 -4.21 13.24 13.37
N GLY A 92 -3.65 12.08 13.74
CA GLY A 92 -4.34 11.06 14.49
C GLY A 92 -4.36 11.34 15.99
N SER A 93 -5.27 10.72 16.71
CA SER A 93 -5.44 10.88 18.16
C SER A 93 -4.36 10.16 18.97
N ASN A 94 -3.71 9.16 18.38
CA ASN A 94 -2.69 8.33 19.03
C ASN A 94 -1.25 8.71 18.59
N GLY A 95 -1.09 9.92 18.05
CA GLY A 95 0.22 10.44 17.65
C GLY A 95 0.65 10.10 16.25
N GLY A 96 -0.20 9.42 15.46
CA GLY A 96 0.01 9.12 14.06
C GLY A 96 -0.61 10.13 13.10
N VAL A 97 -0.85 9.71 11.88
CA VAL A 97 -1.51 10.49 10.81
C VAL A 97 -2.66 9.69 10.22
N MET A 98 -3.74 10.37 9.83
CA MET A 98 -4.91 9.76 9.21
C MET A 98 -4.70 9.66 7.71
N MET A 99 -4.64 8.44 7.20
CA MET A 99 -4.50 8.14 5.77
C MET A 99 -5.30 6.89 5.38
N TYR A 100 -5.54 6.72 4.09
CA TYR A 100 -6.10 5.48 3.57
C TYR A 100 -5.03 4.41 3.45
N LEU A 101 -5.36 3.16 3.79
CA LEU A 101 -4.61 1.98 3.36
C LEU A 101 -5.02 1.56 1.94
N ALA A 102 -4.26 0.64 1.35
CA ALA A 102 -4.66 0.00 0.11
C ALA A 102 -6.00 -0.70 0.29
N ASP A 103 -6.86 -0.59 -0.72
CA ASP A 103 -8.17 -1.24 -0.77
C ASP A 103 -9.12 -0.89 0.40
N SER A 104 -8.84 0.19 1.13
CA SER A 104 -9.67 0.68 2.24
C SER A 104 -10.40 1.95 1.84
N ALA A 105 -11.72 1.95 2.06
CA ALA A 105 -12.55 3.16 1.92
C ALA A 105 -12.57 4.03 3.19
N GLN A 106 -11.87 3.62 4.24
CA GLN A 106 -11.87 4.31 5.52
C GLN A 106 -10.49 4.84 5.86
N LEU A 107 -10.44 6.06 6.40
CA LEU A 107 -9.22 6.60 7.00
C LEU A 107 -8.84 5.79 8.23
N GLN A 108 -7.56 5.48 8.34
CA GLN A 108 -6.97 4.81 9.49
C GLN A 108 -5.82 5.62 10.04
N GLU A 109 -5.59 5.53 11.33
CA GLU A 109 -4.43 6.15 11.94
C GLU A 109 -3.20 5.29 11.69
N LEU A 110 -2.26 5.85 10.95
CA LEU A 110 -1.00 5.24 10.60
C LEU A 110 0.14 5.89 11.40
N GLN A 111 1.12 5.09 11.76
CA GLN A 111 2.30 5.53 12.50
C GLN A 111 3.49 5.75 11.56
N LEU A 112 4.30 6.74 11.89
CA LEU A 112 5.62 6.90 11.30
C LEU A 112 6.59 6.02 12.08
N LYS A 113 7.28 5.12 11.37
CA LYS A 113 8.14 4.10 11.96
C LYS A 113 9.51 4.13 11.30
N GLY A 114 10.57 4.12 12.10
CA GLY A 114 11.92 3.89 11.61
C GLY A 114 12.31 2.42 11.72
N SER A 115 13.26 1.99 10.91
CA SER A 115 13.89 0.68 11.02
C SER A 115 15.36 0.83 11.43
N GLY A 116 15.93 -0.23 12.00
CA GLY A 116 17.36 -0.30 12.31
C GLY A 116 18.28 -0.14 11.07
N GLY A 117 17.74 -0.32 9.85
CA GLY A 117 18.43 -0.09 8.59
C GLY A 117 18.33 1.34 8.07
N GLY A 118 17.82 2.30 8.85
CA GLY A 118 17.77 3.73 8.49
C GLY A 118 16.67 4.07 7.48
N LYS A 119 15.72 3.19 7.25
CA LYS A 119 14.53 3.46 6.44
C LYS A 119 13.37 3.89 7.31
N ASP A 120 12.51 4.73 6.76
CA ASP A 120 11.29 5.22 7.41
C ASP A 120 10.06 4.75 6.66
N TYR A 121 8.98 4.54 7.40
CA TYR A 121 7.72 4.01 6.88
C TYR A 121 6.52 4.73 7.47
N ILE A 122 5.42 4.68 6.73
CA ILE A 122 4.08 5.06 7.22
C ILE A 122 3.18 3.83 7.09
N GLY A 123 2.58 3.38 8.19
CA GLY A 123 1.72 2.21 8.17
C GLY A 123 1.01 1.95 9.49
N PRO A 124 0.21 0.89 9.57
CA PRO A 124 -0.49 0.50 10.80
C PRO A 124 0.50 0.29 11.96
N PRO A 125 0.03 0.33 13.22
CA PRO A 125 0.85 -0.02 14.37
C PRO A 125 1.51 -1.39 14.18
N GLY A 126 2.75 -1.53 14.65
CA GLY A 126 3.53 -2.78 14.55
C GLY A 126 4.94 -2.56 14.01
N ASN A 127 5.55 -3.63 13.54
CA ASN A 127 6.93 -3.62 13.05
C ASN A 127 7.09 -2.76 11.79
N ALA A 128 8.27 -2.17 11.62
CA ALA A 128 8.62 -1.39 10.43
C ALA A 128 8.85 -2.29 9.22
N GLY A 129 8.37 -1.86 8.04
CA GLY A 129 8.51 -2.58 6.78
C GLY A 129 7.52 -3.72 6.60
N GLY A 130 6.41 -3.73 7.34
CA GLY A 130 5.32 -4.69 7.16
C GLY A 130 4.61 -4.53 5.81
N PRO A 131 3.82 -5.53 5.36
CA PRO A 131 3.20 -5.51 4.03
C PRO A 131 2.23 -4.33 3.81
N GLN A 132 1.60 -3.83 4.86
CA GLN A 132 0.71 -2.66 4.76
C GLN A 132 1.43 -1.32 4.92
N ASP A 133 2.75 -1.34 5.12
CA ASP A 133 3.55 -0.12 5.21
C ASP A 133 3.85 0.46 3.83
N ARG A 134 4.13 1.75 3.84
CA ARG A 134 4.73 2.47 2.72
C ARG A 134 6.09 3.01 3.17
N GLU A 135 7.14 2.66 2.46
CA GLU A 135 8.47 3.25 2.66
C GLU A 135 8.43 4.73 2.25
N ILE A 136 8.94 5.60 3.08
CA ILE A 136 9.21 6.99 2.72
C ILE A 136 10.53 7.00 1.93
N VAL A 137 10.41 6.90 0.60
CA VAL A 137 11.58 6.87 -0.31
C VAL A 137 12.31 8.21 -0.27
N SER A 138 11.55 9.30 -0.24
CA SER A 138 12.08 10.65 -0.07
C SER A 138 11.03 11.58 0.53
N PHE A 139 11.50 12.56 1.30
CA PHE A 139 10.66 13.64 1.81
C PHE A 139 11.51 14.89 2.08
N ASP A 140 11.14 16.01 1.46
CA ASP A 140 11.81 17.32 1.58
C ASP A 140 10.90 18.40 2.19
N GLY A 141 9.77 18.01 2.77
CA GLY A 141 8.74 18.91 3.30
C GLY A 141 7.77 19.46 2.24
N ARG A 142 8.12 19.40 0.96
CA ARG A 142 7.29 19.83 -0.18
C ARG A 142 6.82 18.68 -1.05
N THR A 143 7.66 17.69 -1.21
CA THR A 143 7.38 16.48 -1.99
C THR A 143 7.66 15.27 -1.12
N MET A 144 6.73 14.34 -1.08
CA MET A 144 6.86 13.06 -0.38
C MET A 144 6.62 11.93 -1.36
N VAL A 145 7.54 10.96 -1.40
CA VAL A 145 7.44 9.78 -2.25
C VAL A 145 7.27 8.56 -1.37
N LEU A 146 6.17 7.83 -1.57
CA LEU A 146 5.79 6.66 -0.78
C LEU A 146 5.71 5.43 -1.68
N ARG A 147 6.42 4.37 -1.31
CA ARG A 147 6.41 3.08 -2.00
C ARG A 147 5.80 2.00 -1.12
N TRP A 148 4.83 1.26 -1.66
CA TRP A 148 4.22 0.14 -0.97
C TRP A 148 5.24 -0.97 -0.72
N MET A 149 5.17 -1.58 0.46
CA MET A 149 6.03 -2.72 0.82
C MET A 149 5.53 -4.02 0.22
N ASP A 150 4.23 -4.20 0.10
CA ASP A 150 3.63 -5.34 -0.59
C ASP A 150 3.81 -5.19 -2.11
N PRO A 151 4.45 -6.17 -2.78
CA PRO A 151 4.73 -6.07 -4.22
C PRO A 151 3.46 -6.12 -5.09
N GLU A 152 2.41 -6.81 -4.66
CA GLU A 152 1.14 -6.84 -5.39
C GLU A 152 0.45 -5.48 -5.32
N VAL A 153 0.41 -4.87 -4.14
CA VAL A 153 -0.13 -3.52 -3.94
C VAL A 153 0.70 -2.50 -4.72
N ALA A 154 2.02 -2.60 -4.67
CA ALA A 154 2.93 -1.76 -5.46
C ALA A 154 2.69 -1.91 -6.97
N GLY A 155 2.44 -3.13 -7.44
CA GLY A 155 2.10 -3.42 -8.83
C GLY A 155 0.78 -2.80 -9.28
N ARG A 156 -0.22 -2.73 -8.39
CA ARG A 156 -1.53 -2.13 -8.69
C ARG A 156 -1.52 -0.60 -8.61
N TYR A 157 -0.92 -0.04 -7.59
CA TYR A 157 -1.02 1.40 -7.27
C TYR A 157 0.21 2.21 -7.63
N GLY A 158 1.34 1.57 -7.90
CA GLY A 158 2.60 2.24 -8.17
C GLY A 158 3.20 2.93 -6.93
N THR A 159 4.21 3.74 -7.18
CA THR A 159 4.85 4.62 -6.18
C THR A 159 4.13 5.95 -6.13
N GLY A 160 3.60 6.32 -4.96
CA GLY A 160 2.86 7.56 -4.75
C GLY A 160 3.76 8.78 -4.64
N VAL A 161 3.37 9.85 -5.31
CA VAL A 161 3.99 11.17 -5.20
C VAL A 161 2.99 12.14 -4.61
N TYR A 162 3.33 12.72 -3.49
CA TYR A 162 2.54 13.74 -2.80
C TYR A 162 3.27 15.06 -2.92
N VAL A 163 2.62 16.07 -3.49
CA VAL A 163 3.16 17.43 -3.59
C VAL A 163 2.34 18.36 -2.71
N ARG A 164 3.01 19.04 -1.78
CA ARG A 164 2.33 19.92 -0.83
C ARG A 164 1.62 21.08 -1.55
N CYS A 165 0.34 21.22 -1.27
CA CYS A 165 -0.46 22.33 -1.77
C CYS A 165 -0.14 23.60 -0.98
N ALA A 166 -0.16 24.75 -1.66
CA ALA A 166 -0.03 26.03 -1.00
C ALA A 166 -1.21 26.25 -0.03
N PRO A 167 -1.02 26.99 1.07
CA PRO A 167 -2.11 27.39 1.93
C PRO A 167 -3.22 28.11 1.13
N GLU A 168 -4.47 27.87 1.52
CA GLU A 168 -5.60 28.57 0.89
C GLU A 168 -5.43 30.10 1.02
N GLY A 169 -5.53 30.79 -0.08
CA GLY A 169 -5.34 32.26 -0.14
C GLY A 169 -4.05 32.68 -0.86
N VAL A 170 -2.98 31.87 -0.86
CA VAL A 170 -1.73 32.21 -1.57
C VAL A 170 -1.78 31.82 -3.06
N ALA A 171 -2.55 30.76 -3.39
CA ALA A 171 -2.67 30.26 -4.77
C ALA A 171 -3.37 31.25 -5.74
N ARG A 172 -4.14 32.20 -5.23
CA ARG A 172 -4.86 33.20 -6.06
C ARG A 172 -4.08 34.47 -6.36
N ALA A 173 -3.00 34.74 -5.63
CA ALA A 173 -2.23 35.98 -5.80
C ALA A 173 -1.31 35.98 -7.03
N GLY A 174 -1.06 34.82 -7.64
CA GLY A 174 -0.17 34.65 -8.81
C GLY A 174 -0.86 34.37 -10.15
N ALA A 175 -2.19 34.22 -10.16
CA ALA A 175 -2.93 34.04 -11.41
C ALA A 175 -3.08 35.43 -12.10
N LYS A 176 -2.24 35.69 -13.14
CA LYS A 176 -2.47 36.81 -14.04
C LYS A 176 -3.91 36.77 -14.56
N PRO A 177 -4.67 37.87 -14.50
CA PRO A 177 -5.99 37.95 -15.11
C PRO A 177 -5.90 37.54 -16.59
N LYS A 178 -6.76 36.60 -17.00
CA LYS A 178 -6.92 36.30 -18.44
C LYS A 178 -7.35 37.57 -19.15
N PRO A 179 -6.63 38.00 -20.24
CA PRO A 179 -7.06 39.18 -20.99
C PRO A 179 -8.47 39.01 -21.53
N PRO A 180 -9.29 40.05 -21.64
CA PRO A 180 -10.63 39.96 -22.21
C PRO A 180 -10.57 39.50 -23.66
N PRO A 181 -11.58 38.76 -24.18
CA PRO A 181 -11.68 38.43 -25.59
C PRO A 181 -11.78 39.70 -26.44
N GLN A 182 -10.94 39.78 -27.50
CA GLN A 182 -11.02 40.86 -28.51
C GLN A 182 -12.15 40.56 -29.48
#